data_6722c82c51f96592afe72d5f6eed1b89
#
_entry.id   6722c82c51f96592afe72d5f6eed1b89
#
_cell.length_a   1.000
_cell.length_b   1.000
_cell.length_c   1.000
_cell.angle_alpha   90.00
_cell.angle_beta   90.00
_cell.angle_gamma   90.00
#
_symmetry.space_group_name_H-M   'P 1'
#
loop_
_entity.id
_entity.type
_entity.pdbx_description
1 polymer ?
#
loop_
_entity_poly.entity_id
_entity_poly.type
_entity_poly.pdbx_seq_one_letter_code
_entity_poly.pdbx_strand_id
1 'polypeptide(L)'
;LFAPEKVLTEGEEIYYQYCSAFPIGAMVAMTWNTELAYEMGLAAGEEMEEFQVALWLAPGMNIHRNPLCGRNFEYFSEDPLVSGRMAGAITRGVQTIPGKGTTIKHFACNNQEDNRMGADSVVGERALREIYLRGFQYAIEETQPKALMTSYNLINGVHSANSYDLCTVSARKEWGYEGMIMTDWMTTTDGGSLSYVCMKAGNDMIMPGCAADHENIRQALNDGKLTMDELKACVVRIIRLALECEVKEQN
;
A
#
# COMPACT_ATOMS: atom_id res chain seq x y z
N LEU A 1 -4.77 -1.89 21.91
CA LEU A 1 -5.17 -0.52 21.54
C LEU A 1 -6.33 -0.14 22.43
N PHE A 2 -6.12 0.82 23.31
CA PHE A 2 -7.16 1.36 24.16
C PHE A 2 -8.11 2.17 23.27
N ALA A 3 -9.35 1.72 23.12
CA ALA A 3 -10.39 2.61 22.64
C ALA A 3 -10.45 3.81 23.60
N PRO A 4 -10.43 5.07 23.12
CA PRO A 4 -10.64 6.19 24.01
C PRO A 4 -11.97 6.00 24.73
N GLU A 5 -12.01 6.26 26.04
CA GLU A 5 -13.26 6.29 26.76
C GLU A 5 -14.22 7.26 26.05
N LYS A 6 -15.13 6.73 25.28
CA LYS A 6 -16.20 7.51 24.70
C LYS A 6 -17.28 7.62 25.77
N VAL A 7 -17.54 8.83 26.22
CA VAL A 7 -18.75 9.08 27.02
C VAL A 7 -19.94 8.83 26.11
N LEU A 8 -20.64 7.72 26.35
CA LEU A 8 -21.82 7.36 25.57
C LEU A 8 -23.04 8.06 26.14
N THR A 9 -23.91 8.50 25.26
CA THR A 9 -25.28 8.87 25.61
C THR A 9 -26.10 7.61 25.90
N GLU A 10 -27.05 7.71 26.82
CA GLU A 10 -27.93 6.62 27.23
C GLU A 10 -28.62 5.97 26.01
N GLY A 11 -28.35 4.69 25.76
CA GLY A 11 -28.90 3.93 24.61
C GLY A 11 -27.96 3.64 23.45
N GLU A 12 -26.69 4.08 23.49
CA GLU A 12 -25.67 3.68 22.50
C GLU A 12 -25.07 2.31 22.84
N GLU A 13 -25.12 1.36 21.89
CA GLU A 13 -24.38 0.10 21.97
C GLU A 13 -22.91 0.32 21.62
N ILE A 14 -21.99 -0.16 22.47
CA ILE A 14 -20.55 -0.20 22.16
C ILE A 14 -20.19 -1.56 21.63
N TYR A 15 -19.63 -1.60 20.43
CA TYR A 15 -19.02 -2.80 19.88
C TYR A 15 -17.50 -2.75 20.09
N TYR A 16 -16.97 -3.79 20.74
CA TYR A 16 -15.53 -3.97 20.94
C TYR A 16 -15.00 -4.96 19.92
N GLN A 17 -13.96 -4.56 19.22
CA GLN A 17 -13.26 -5.40 18.27
C GLN A 17 -11.83 -5.63 18.77
N TYR A 18 -11.51 -6.85 19.16
CA TYR A 18 -10.21 -7.24 19.67
C TYR A 18 -9.42 -7.94 18.58
N CYS A 19 -8.29 -7.34 18.17
CA CYS A 19 -7.38 -7.92 17.22
C CYS A 19 -6.19 -8.57 17.90
N SER A 20 -5.59 -9.60 17.29
CA SER A 20 -4.35 -10.21 17.77
C SER A 20 -3.18 -9.24 17.67
N ALA A 21 -2.31 -9.25 18.68
CA ALA A 21 -1.05 -8.54 18.66
C ALA A 21 0.02 -9.40 17.97
N PHE A 22 0.11 -9.30 16.65
CA PHE A 22 1.13 -10.01 15.87
C PHE A 22 2.54 -9.46 16.14
N PRO A 23 3.59 -10.30 15.95
CA PRO A 23 4.96 -9.82 15.99
C PRO A 23 5.22 -8.70 14.97
N ILE A 24 6.09 -7.75 15.32
CA ILE A 24 6.52 -6.69 14.40
C ILE A 24 7.29 -7.27 13.20
N GLY A 25 7.25 -6.57 12.06
CA GLY A 25 7.87 -7.04 10.81
C GLY A 25 9.35 -7.40 10.95
N ALA A 26 10.13 -6.58 11.64
CA ALA A 26 11.55 -6.87 11.92
C ALA A 26 11.74 -8.18 12.70
N MET A 27 10.89 -8.49 13.67
CA MET A 27 10.96 -9.75 14.42
C MET A 27 10.63 -10.95 13.55
N VAL A 28 9.60 -10.85 12.72
CA VAL A 28 9.24 -11.90 11.75
C VAL A 28 10.40 -12.16 10.79
N ALA A 29 11.03 -11.13 10.27
CA ALA A 29 12.17 -11.25 9.36
C ALA A 29 13.40 -11.92 10.01
N MET A 30 13.65 -11.67 11.29
CA MET A 30 14.76 -12.29 12.04
C MET A 30 14.62 -13.81 12.18
N THR A 31 13.44 -14.36 11.96
CA THR A 31 13.24 -15.83 11.98
C THR A 31 13.80 -16.51 10.73
N TRP A 32 13.96 -15.78 9.62
CA TRP A 32 14.33 -16.32 8.31
C TRP A 32 13.40 -17.44 7.82
N ASN A 33 12.19 -17.50 8.38
CA ASN A 33 11.22 -18.56 8.15
C ASN A 33 10.00 -18.03 7.41
N THR A 34 9.92 -18.31 6.12
CA THR A 34 8.80 -17.89 5.27
C THR A 34 7.50 -18.64 5.57
N GLU A 35 7.57 -19.88 6.11
CA GLU A 35 6.37 -20.62 6.51
C GLU A 35 5.71 -19.95 7.70
N LEU A 36 6.51 -19.53 8.71
CA LEU A 36 5.98 -18.78 9.86
C LEU A 36 5.36 -17.44 9.42
N ALA A 37 5.98 -16.76 8.46
CA ALA A 37 5.41 -15.53 7.87
C ALA A 37 4.09 -15.80 7.13
N TYR A 38 3.99 -16.93 6.44
CA TYR A 38 2.75 -17.39 5.80
C TYR A 38 1.66 -17.67 6.83
N GLU A 39 1.96 -18.43 7.89
CA GLU A 39 1.02 -18.73 8.97
C GLU A 39 0.50 -17.46 9.67
N MET A 40 1.38 -16.48 9.90
CA MET A 40 0.98 -15.17 10.40
C MET A 40 0.02 -14.46 9.43
N GLY A 41 0.30 -14.52 8.14
CA GLY A 41 -0.57 -13.96 7.10
C GLY A 41 -1.94 -14.66 7.06
N LEU A 42 -1.97 -15.98 7.19
CA LEU A 42 -3.21 -16.77 7.25
C LEU A 42 -4.05 -16.35 8.45
N ALA A 43 -3.47 -16.29 9.65
CA ALA A 43 -4.16 -15.86 10.85
C ALA A 43 -4.70 -14.42 10.75
N ALA A 44 -3.93 -13.51 10.14
CA ALA A 44 -4.42 -12.16 9.87
C ALA A 44 -5.59 -12.15 8.86
N GLY A 45 -5.55 -13.01 7.84
CA GLY A 45 -6.64 -13.19 6.88
C GLY A 45 -7.92 -13.72 7.54
N GLU A 46 -7.81 -14.65 8.48
CA GLU A 46 -8.93 -15.17 9.28
C GLU A 46 -9.56 -14.06 10.14
N GLU A 47 -8.75 -13.22 10.79
CA GLU A 47 -9.27 -12.04 11.50
C GLU A 47 -9.94 -11.03 10.56
N MET A 48 -9.38 -10.81 9.36
CA MET A 48 -10.01 -9.95 8.35
C MET A 48 -11.38 -10.48 7.92
N GLU A 49 -11.55 -11.80 7.85
CA GLU A 49 -12.85 -12.41 7.56
C GLU A 49 -13.84 -12.16 8.72
N GLU A 50 -13.43 -12.42 9.95
CA GLU A 50 -14.24 -12.17 11.15
C GLU A 50 -14.72 -10.72 11.23
N PHE A 51 -13.83 -9.77 10.89
CA PHE A 51 -14.12 -8.34 10.97
C PHE A 51 -14.67 -7.74 9.67
N GLN A 52 -14.91 -8.55 8.65
CA GLN A 52 -15.39 -8.13 7.33
C GLN A 52 -14.50 -7.05 6.68
N VAL A 53 -13.20 -7.14 6.88
CA VAL A 53 -12.20 -6.27 6.26
C VAL A 53 -11.71 -6.90 4.95
N ALA A 54 -11.80 -6.19 3.84
CA ALA A 54 -11.38 -6.69 2.53
C ALA A 54 -9.87 -6.51 2.28
N LEU A 55 -9.32 -5.35 2.63
CA LEU A 55 -7.92 -5.02 2.42
C LEU A 55 -7.22 -4.67 3.73
N TRP A 56 -6.11 -5.35 3.99
CA TRP A 56 -5.19 -5.00 5.06
C TRP A 56 -4.12 -4.04 4.52
N LEU A 57 -3.98 -2.84 5.13
CA LEU A 57 -2.96 -1.86 4.75
C LEU A 57 -1.57 -2.25 5.28
N ALA A 58 -1.14 -3.45 4.93
CA ALA A 58 0.12 -4.08 5.28
C ALA A 58 0.43 -5.21 4.26
N PRO A 59 1.66 -5.76 4.28
CA PRO A 59 2.82 -5.39 5.09
C PRO A 59 3.56 -4.16 4.57
N GLY A 60 4.17 -3.41 5.51
CA GLY A 60 5.21 -2.44 5.19
C GLY A 60 6.52 -3.17 4.87
N MET A 61 7.26 -2.73 3.84
CA MET A 61 8.45 -3.46 3.39
C MET A 61 9.59 -2.59 2.87
N ASN A 62 9.63 -1.33 3.30
CA ASN A 62 10.73 -0.45 2.93
C ASN A 62 12.06 -0.92 3.55
N ILE A 63 13.15 -0.57 2.90
CA ILE A 63 14.49 -0.99 3.31
C ILE A 63 14.91 -0.28 4.61
N HIS A 64 15.46 -1.01 5.58
CA HIS A 64 16.12 -0.49 6.78
C HIS A 64 17.43 0.21 6.39
N ARG A 65 17.33 1.43 5.86
CA ARG A 65 18.50 2.19 5.41
C ARG A 65 19.18 2.93 6.56
N ASN A 66 18.38 3.46 7.48
CA ASN A 66 18.85 4.23 8.63
C ASN A 66 18.21 3.68 9.91
N PRO A 67 19.01 3.29 10.92
CA PRO A 67 18.44 2.76 12.17
C PRO A 67 17.56 3.75 12.93
N LEU A 68 17.66 5.04 12.64
CA LEU A 68 16.83 6.09 13.25
C LEU A 68 15.48 6.29 12.53
N CYS A 69 15.20 5.56 11.46
CA CYS A 69 13.88 5.64 10.83
C CYS A 69 12.80 5.12 11.78
N GLY A 70 11.82 5.97 12.09
CA GLY A 70 10.77 5.69 13.09
C GLY A 70 9.85 4.51 12.76
N ARG A 71 9.85 4.00 11.51
CA ARG A 71 9.02 2.87 11.06
C ARG A 71 9.79 1.58 10.80
N ASN A 72 11.07 1.49 11.15
CA ASN A 72 11.85 0.27 10.96
C ASN A 72 11.23 -0.95 11.65
N PHE A 73 10.53 -0.77 12.77
CA PHE A 73 9.84 -1.87 13.45
C PHE A 73 8.77 -2.54 12.57
N GLU A 74 8.09 -1.76 11.72
CA GLU A 74 7.04 -2.22 10.81
C GLU A 74 7.63 -2.96 9.60
N TYR A 75 8.84 -2.59 9.17
CA TYR A 75 9.53 -3.15 8.02
C TYR A 75 10.33 -4.40 8.38
N PHE A 76 10.90 -5.08 7.38
CA PHE A 76 11.53 -6.39 7.58
C PHE A 76 13.04 -6.33 7.71
N SER A 77 13.74 -5.73 6.75
CA SER A 77 15.20 -5.85 6.63
C SER A 77 15.82 -4.73 5.81
N GLU A 78 17.16 -4.63 5.88
CA GLU A 78 17.98 -3.87 4.93
C GLU A 78 18.16 -4.63 3.58
N ASP A 79 17.91 -5.95 3.59
CA ASP A 79 18.04 -6.81 2.42
C ASP A 79 16.70 -6.89 1.66
N PRO A 80 16.66 -6.48 0.38
CA PRO A 80 15.44 -6.51 -0.43
C PRO A 80 14.92 -7.95 -0.69
N LEU A 81 15.79 -8.96 -0.69
CA LEU A 81 15.38 -10.35 -0.85
C LEU A 81 14.59 -10.81 0.39
N VAL A 82 15.14 -10.57 1.58
CA VAL A 82 14.46 -10.89 2.85
C VAL A 82 13.13 -10.16 2.93
N SER A 83 13.12 -8.85 2.67
CA SER A 83 11.91 -8.02 2.70
C SER A 83 10.85 -8.52 1.71
N GLY A 84 11.25 -8.83 0.48
CA GLY A 84 10.34 -9.32 -0.56
C GLY A 84 9.76 -10.70 -0.25
N ARG A 85 10.59 -11.64 0.22
CA ARG A 85 10.14 -13.00 0.57
C ARG A 85 9.21 -13.03 1.77
N MET A 86 9.49 -12.24 2.82
CA MET A 86 8.63 -12.15 4.00
C MET A 86 7.29 -11.49 3.65
N ALA A 87 7.30 -10.36 2.93
CA ALA A 87 6.08 -9.71 2.47
C ALA A 87 5.25 -10.61 1.54
N GLY A 88 5.91 -11.33 0.63
CA GLY A 88 5.26 -12.30 -0.25
C GLY A 88 4.62 -13.46 0.52
N ALA A 89 5.31 -14.00 1.53
CA ALA A 89 4.79 -15.08 2.35
C ALA A 89 3.54 -14.65 3.13
N ILE A 90 3.58 -13.48 3.80
CA ILE A 90 2.42 -12.90 4.49
C ILE A 90 1.26 -12.67 3.49
N THR A 91 1.55 -12.11 2.32
CA THR A 91 0.55 -11.87 1.28
C THR A 91 -0.12 -13.17 0.83
N ARG A 92 0.63 -14.24 0.60
CA ARG A 92 0.06 -15.55 0.27
C ARG A 92 -0.85 -16.06 1.38
N GLY A 93 -0.44 -15.94 2.65
CA GLY A 93 -1.24 -16.35 3.79
C GLY A 93 -2.59 -15.63 3.83
N VAL A 94 -2.59 -14.28 3.79
CA VAL A 94 -3.82 -13.47 3.75
C VAL A 94 -4.71 -13.84 2.58
N GLN A 95 -4.14 -13.95 1.39
CA GLN A 95 -4.89 -14.19 0.13
C GLN A 95 -5.37 -15.64 -0.02
N THR A 96 -5.05 -16.53 0.93
CA THR A 96 -5.69 -17.85 1.06
C THR A 96 -7.16 -17.72 1.43
N ILE A 97 -7.52 -16.67 2.17
CA ILE A 97 -8.91 -16.40 2.55
C ILE A 97 -9.59 -15.66 1.38
N PRO A 98 -10.69 -16.21 0.83
CA PRO A 98 -11.40 -15.61 -0.30
C PRO A 98 -11.83 -14.16 -0.01
N GLY A 99 -11.64 -13.27 -0.98
CA GLY A 99 -12.04 -11.87 -0.85
C GLY A 99 -11.12 -11.00 0.01
N LYS A 100 -10.05 -11.57 0.61
CA LYS A 100 -9.08 -10.79 1.40
C LYS A 100 -7.82 -10.53 0.61
N GLY A 101 -7.16 -9.40 0.93
CA GLY A 101 -5.92 -9.02 0.27
C GLY A 101 -5.04 -8.12 1.10
N THR A 102 -3.78 -8.06 0.72
CA THR A 102 -2.79 -7.15 1.29
C THR A 102 -2.64 -5.90 0.44
N THR A 103 -2.17 -4.84 1.08
CA THR A 103 -1.67 -3.62 0.44
C THR A 103 -0.22 -3.47 0.82
N ILE A 104 0.69 -3.98 0.00
CA ILE A 104 2.12 -3.83 0.27
C ILE A 104 2.54 -2.36 0.14
N LYS A 105 3.41 -1.88 1.04
CA LYS A 105 3.72 -0.46 1.18
C LYS A 105 5.12 -0.21 1.74
N HIS A 106 5.66 0.98 1.61
CA HIS A 106 5.21 2.16 0.85
C HIS A 106 6.05 2.28 -0.41
N PHE A 107 5.46 2.26 -1.56
CA PHE A 107 6.12 2.20 -2.86
C PHE A 107 6.44 3.61 -3.38
N ALA A 108 7.69 4.08 -3.27
CA ALA A 108 8.88 3.44 -2.76
C ALA A 108 9.77 4.45 -2.01
N CYS A 109 10.88 3.94 -1.47
CA CYS A 109 11.92 4.77 -0.83
C CYS A 109 11.49 5.55 0.41
N ASN A 110 10.47 5.11 1.15
CA ASN A 110 10.12 5.71 2.45
C ASN A 110 11.08 5.20 3.54
N ASN A 111 12.27 5.80 3.62
CA ASN A 111 13.36 5.35 4.49
C ASN A 111 13.65 6.32 5.65
N GLN A 112 12.84 7.35 5.81
CA GLN A 112 12.83 8.30 6.93
C GLN A 112 11.42 8.80 7.18
N GLU A 113 11.14 9.18 8.43
CA GLU A 113 9.84 9.74 8.80
C GLU A 113 9.88 11.27 9.00
N ASP A 114 11.06 11.82 9.31
CA ASP A 114 11.24 13.26 9.43
C ASP A 114 10.99 13.94 8.09
N ASN A 115 10.05 14.90 8.07
CA ASN A 115 9.64 15.59 6.85
C ASN A 115 9.26 14.65 5.69
N ARG A 116 8.66 13.52 5.96
CA ARG A 116 8.40 12.44 4.97
C ARG A 116 7.61 12.90 3.73
N MET A 117 6.76 13.93 3.88
CA MET A 117 5.98 14.48 2.76
C MET A 117 6.79 15.39 1.84
N GLY A 118 7.87 15.99 2.33
CA GLY A 118 8.76 16.88 1.58
C GLY A 118 10.16 16.30 1.32
N ALA A 119 10.45 15.11 1.86
CA ALA A 119 11.75 14.48 1.67
C ALA A 119 11.93 14.01 0.22
N ASP A 120 13.07 14.31 -0.40
CA ASP A 120 13.43 13.80 -1.72
C ASP A 120 14.51 12.71 -1.59
N SER A 121 14.17 11.49 -1.97
CA SER A 121 15.08 10.37 -2.04
C SER A 121 15.89 10.44 -3.33
N VAL A 122 17.03 11.14 -3.29
CA VAL A 122 17.93 11.25 -4.44
C VAL A 122 18.69 9.93 -4.59
N VAL A 123 18.43 9.19 -5.65
CA VAL A 123 18.96 7.84 -5.85
C VAL A 123 19.22 7.55 -7.32
N GLY A 124 20.37 6.96 -7.65
CA GLY A 124 20.65 6.49 -9.00
C GLY A 124 19.79 5.28 -9.40
N GLU A 125 19.51 5.14 -10.68
CA GLU A 125 18.60 4.09 -11.20
C GLU A 125 19.00 2.67 -10.78
N ARG A 126 20.30 2.35 -10.80
CA ARG A 126 20.79 1.04 -10.39
C ARG A 126 20.44 0.73 -8.93
N ALA A 127 20.73 1.64 -8.00
CA ALA A 127 20.43 1.47 -6.59
C ALA A 127 18.91 1.43 -6.35
N LEU A 128 18.15 2.28 -7.07
CA LEU A 128 16.69 2.26 -7.02
C LEU A 128 16.15 0.88 -7.37
N ARG A 129 16.56 0.30 -8.50
CA ARG A 129 16.08 -1.00 -8.99
C ARG A 129 16.61 -2.19 -8.18
N GLU A 130 17.88 -2.20 -7.80
CA GLU A 130 18.51 -3.37 -7.15
C GLU A 130 18.21 -3.44 -5.64
N ILE A 131 17.90 -2.31 -5.00
CA ILE A 131 17.67 -2.22 -3.55
C ILE A 131 16.23 -1.83 -3.23
N TYR A 132 15.83 -0.59 -3.60
CA TYR A 132 14.58 -0.02 -3.10
C TYR A 132 13.32 -0.57 -3.76
N LEU A 133 13.39 -0.96 -5.02
CA LEU A 133 12.29 -1.56 -5.77
C LEU A 133 12.31 -3.09 -5.76
N ARG A 134 13.48 -3.69 -5.54
CA ARG A 134 13.68 -5.14 -5.72
C ARG A 134 12.79 -5.98 -4.80
N GLY A 135 12.60 -5.57 -3.55
CA GLY A 135 11.71 -6.26 -2.61
C GLY A 135 10.26 -6.26 -3.09
N PHE A 136 9.77 -5.11 -3.57
CA PHE A 136 8.43 -4.99 -4.16
C PHE A 136 8.27 -5.86 -5.40
N GLN A 137 9.27 -5.89 -6.27
CA GLN A 137 9.28 -6.75 -7.44
C GLN A 137 9.11 -8.22 -7.05
N TYR A 138 9.88 -8.74 -6.10
CA TYR A 138 9.75 -10.13 -5.62
C TYR A 138 8.34 -10.41 -5.10
N ALA A 139 7.80 -9.54 -4.24
CA ALA A 139 6.47 -9.74 -3.69
C ALA A 139 5.38 -9.72 -4.77
N ILE A 140 5.47 -8.80 -5.73
CA ILE A 140 4.51 -8.68 -6.85
C ILE A 140 4.57 -9.90 -7.76
N GLU A 141 5.74 -10.27 -8.25
CA GLU A 141 5.92 -11.39 -9.18
C GLU A 141 5.46 -12.74 -8.57
N GLU A 142 5.64 -12.91 -7.24
CA GLU A 142 5.27 -14.15 -6.56
C GLU A 142 3.80 -14.24 -6.16
N THR A 143 3.17 -13.12 -5.81
CA THR A 143 1.89 -13.18 -5.09
C THR A 143 0.79 -12.32 -5.65
N GLN A 144 1.10 -11.37 -6.54
CA GLN A 144 0.12 -10.40 -7.05
C GLN A 144 -0.75 -9.83 -5.91
N PRO A 145 -0.18 -9.04 -4.97
CA PRO A 145 -0.94 -8.47 -3.87
C PRO A 145 -2.13 -7.67 -4.41
N LYS A 146 -3.27 -7.72 -3.72
CA LYS A 146 -4.50 -7.05 -4.18
C LYS A 146 -4.32 -5.54 -4.35
N ALA A 147 -3.52 -4.92 -3.49
CA ALA A 147 -3.21 -3.50 -3.59
C ALA A 147 -1.73 -3.19 -3.32
N LEU A 148 -1.31 -2.03 -3.80
CA LEU A 148 0.00 -1.43 -3.61
C LEU A 148 -0.21 0.02 -3.18
N MET A 149 0.46 0.47 -2.11
CA MET A 149 0.35 1.85 -1.64
C MET A 149 1.63 2.62 -1.94
N THR A 150 1.51 3.74 -2.66
CA THR A 150 2.64 4.64 -2.91
C THR A 150 3.04 5.40 -1.65
N SER A 151 4.29 5.83 -1.59
CA SER A 151 4.84 6.56 -0.43
C SER A 151 4.60 8.07 -0.54
N TYR A 152 4.82 8.79 0.57
CA TYR A 152 4.69 10.25 0.62
C TYR A 152 5.82 10.99 -0.10
N ASN A 153 7.04 10.48 0.02
CA ASN A 153 8.26 11.15 -0.39
C ASN A 153 8.38 11.35 -1.90
N LEU A 154 9.23 12.28 -2.27
CA LEU A 154 9.71 12.40 -3.64
C LEU A 154 10.82 11.36 -3.90
N ILE A 155 10.97 11.01 -5.16
CA ILE A 155 12.13 10.27 -5.68
C ILE A 155 12.66 11.07 -6.86
N ASN A 156 13.88 11.57 -6.73
CA ASN A 156 14.51 12.41 -7.75
C ASN A 156 13.60 13.57 -8.22
N GLY A 157 12.97 14.26 -7.28
CA GLY A 157 12.14 15.42 -7.52
C GLY A 157 10.67 15.14 -7.91
N VAL A 158 10.25 13.86 -8.00
CA VAL A 158 8.87 13.49 -8.34
C VAL A 158 8.23 12.74 -7.19
N HIS A 159 7.06 13.18 -6.72
CA HIS A 159 6.30 12.43 -5.73
C HIS A 159 6.02 11.00 -6.20
N SER A 160 6.26 10.01 -5.34
CA SER A 160 6.02 8.60 -5.66
C SER A 160 4.62 8.37 -6.21
N ALA A 161 3.60 9.01 -5.63
CA ALA A 161 2.22 8.90 -6.07
C ALA A 161 1.95 9.49 -7.47
N ASN A 162 2.80 10.41 -7.94
CA ASN A 162 2.71 11.02 -9.27
C ASN A 162 3.67 10.39 -10.29
N SER A 163 4.42 9.37 -9.92
CA SER A 163 5.45 8.79 -10.77
C SER A 163 4.87 7.74 -11.72
N TYR A 164 4.79 8.10 -13.00
CA TYR A 164 4.43 7.16 -14.07
C TYR A 164 5.44 6.01 -14.19
N ASP A 165 6.74 6.31 -13.99
CA ASP A 165 7.80 5.31 -14.07
C ASP A 165 7.68 4.26 -12.96
N LEU A 166 7.26 4.64 -11.76
CA LEU A 166 7.01 3.68 -10.69
C LEU A 166 5.71 2.91 -10.93
N CYS A 167 4.58 3.62 -11.05
CA CYS A 167 3.27 2.98 -11.04
C CYS A 167 2.97 2.23 -12.33
N THR A 168 3.33 2.80 -13.48
CA THR A 168 3.01 2.21 -14.79
C THR A 168 4.18 1.47 -15.40
N VAL A 169 5.37 2.06 -15.47
CA VAL A 169 6.50 1.38 -16.15
C VAL A 169 6.98 0.21 -15.29
N SER A 170 7.44 0.46 -14.08
CA SER A 170 8.01 -0.59 -13.24
C SER A 170 6.96 -1.59 -12.78
N ALA A 171 5.93 -1.15 -12.06
CA ALA A 171 4.97 -2.08 -11.47
C ALA A 171 4.15 -2.81 -12.55
N ARG A 172 3.51 -2.09 -13.49
CA ARG A 172 2.56 -2.72 -14.41
C ARG A 172 3.22 -3.34 -15.63
N LYS A 173 4.12 -2.59 -16.32
CA LYS A 173 4.68 -3.06 -17.60
C LYS A 173 5.84 -4.04 -17.41
N GLU A 174 6.74 -3.77 -16.47
CA GLU A 174 7.92 -4.62 -16.28
C GLU A 174 7.60 -5.84 -15.39
N TRP A 175 6.85 -5.66 -14.28
CA TRP A 175 6.57 -6.75 -13.33
C TRP A 175 5.18 -7.38 -13.50
N GLY A 176 4.37 -6.89 -14.43
CA GLY A 176 3.06 -7.44 -14.72
C GLY A 176 2.03 -7.28 -13.58
N TYR A 177 2.14 -6.21 -12.79
CA TYR A 177 1.22 -5.96 -11.69
C TYR A 177 -0.18 -5.59 -12.17
N GLU A 178 -1.18 -6.36 -11.78
CA GLU A 178 -2.58 -6.18 -12.19
C GLU A 178 -3.47 -5.57 -11.09
N GLY A 179 -3.00 -5.55 -9.85
CA GLY A 179 -3.74 -5.04 -8.69
C GLY A 179 -3.96 -3.53 -8.71
N MET A 180 -4.70 -3.04 -7.74
CA MET A 180 -4.96 -1.62 -7.54
C MET A 180 -3.74 -0.92 -6.91
N ILE A 181 -3.43 0.29 -7.37
CA ILE A 181 -2.46 1.17 -6.71
C ILE A 181 -3.22 2.30 -6.03
N MET A 182 -2.92 2.55 -4.75
CA MET A 182 -3.50 3.66 -3.98
C MET A 182 -2.41 4.59 -3.45
N THR A 183 -2.79 5.82 -3.13
CA THR A 183 -1.89 6.75 -2.43
C THR A 183 -1.80 6.39 -0.95
N ASP A 184 -0.75 6.85 -0.27
CA ASP A 184 -0.81 6.97 1.19
C ASP A 184 -1.83 8.05 1.59
N TRP A 185 -2.21 8.09 2.87
CA TRP A 185 -3.26 8.98 3.37
C TRP A 185 -2.86 10.45 3.27
N MET A 186 -3.77 11.28 2.77
CA MET A 186 -3.63 12.74 2.71
C MET A 186 -2.45 13.22 1.83
N THR A 187 -1.94 12.40 0.92
CA THR A 187 -0.76 12.74 0.10
C THR A 187 -1.01 13.90 -0.88
N THR A 188 -2.27 14.21 -1.17
CA THR A 188 -2.68 15.29 -2.09
C THR A 188 -2.95 16.62 -1.40
N THR A 189 -2.60 16.75 -0.11
CA THR A 189 -2.69 18.03 0.60
C THR A 189 -1.67 19.06 0.08
N ASP A 190 -1.76 20.29 0.54
CA ASP A 190 -0.93 21.43 0.10
C ASP A 190 0.57 21.06 0.02
N GLY A 191 1.15 21.26 -1.15
CA GLY A 191 2.55 20.91 -1.43
C GLY A 191 2.83 19.43 -1.72
N GLY A 192 1.82 18.58 -1.67
CA GLY A 192 1.92 17.14 -1.96
C GLY A 192 1.68 16.78 -3.44
N SER A 193 1.25 15.55 -3.65
CA SER A 193 0.95 15.01 -4.97
C SER A 193 -0.27 15.70 -5.60
N LEU A 194 -0.33 15.73 -6.92
CA LEU A 194 -1.48 16.24 -7.67
C LEU A 194 -2.42 15.09 -8.06
N SER A 195 -3.69 15.21 -7.73
CA SER A 195 -4.70 14.16 -7.89
C SER A 195 -4.82 13.66 -9.34
N TYR A 196 -4.91 14.58 -10.32
CA TYR A 196 -4.97 14.18 -11.74
C TYR A 196 -3.67 13.52 -12.22
N VAL A 197 -2.51 13.91 -11.65
CA VAL A 197 -1.22 13.29 -12.00
C VAL A 197 -1.13 11.89 -11.42
N CYS A 198 -1.73 11.65 -10.23
CA CYS A 198 -1.86 10.29 -9.69
C CYS A 198 -2.62 9.39 -10.67
N MET A 199 -3.79 9.82 -11.15
CA MET A 199 -4.58 9.06 -12.13
C MET A 199 -3.78 8.79 -13.41
N LYS A 200 -3.10 9.81 -13.92
CA LYS A 200 -2.27 9.71 -15.12
C LYS A 200 -1.07 8.77 -14.92
N ALA A 201 -0.50 8.74 -13.72
CA ALA A 201 0.58 7.83 -13.36
C ALA A 201 0.13 6.37 -13.25
N GLY A 202 -1.18 6.08 -13.19
CA GLY A 202 -1.72 4.75 -12.96
C GLY A 202 -1.83 4.40 -11.47
N ASN A 203 -1.82 5.43 -10.60
CA ASN A 203 -2.20 5.35 -9.19
C ASN A 203 -3.72 5.56 -9.11
N ASP A 204 -4.45 4.51 -8.79
CA ASP A 204 -5.87 4.39 -9.09
C ASP A 204 -6.80 5.05 -8.08
N MET A 205 -6.37 5.10 -6.81
CA MET A 205 -7.20 5.57 -5.70
C MET A 205 -6.46 6.57 -4.83
N ILE A 206 -7.10 7.71 -4.57
CA ILE A 206 -6.59 8.73 -3.65
C ILE A 206 -7.20 8.50 -2.27
N MET A 207 -6.35 8.40 -1.24
CA MET A 207 -6.75 8.09 0.13
C MET A 207 -6.65 9.31 1.04
N PRO A 208 -7.69 9.68 1.78
CA PRO A 208 -9.07 9.20 1.70
C PRO A 208 -9.85 9.84 0.55
N GLY A 209 -9.25 10.81 -0.14
CA GLY A 209 -9.89 11.66 -1.13
C GLY A 209 -10.74 12.78 -0.50
N CYS A 210 -10.93 13.86 -1.24
CA CYS A 210 -11.75 14.99 -0.82
C CYS A 210 -12.36 15.74 -2.01
N ALA A 211 -13.18 16.74 -1.74
CA ALA A 211 -13.80 17.55 -2.79
C ALA A 211 -12.77 18.27 -3.70
N ALA A 212 -11.64 18.68 -3.14
CA ALA A 212 -10.57 19.33 -3.91
C ALA A 212 -9.92 18.37 -4.90
N ASP A 213 -9.76 17.09 -4.54
CA ASP A 213 -9.25 16.05 -5.44
C ASP A 213 -10.19 15.85 -6.64
N HIS A 214 -11.50 15.77 -6.38
CA HIS A 214 -12.51 15.66 -7.44
C HIS A 214 -12.48 16.85 -8.38
N GLU A 215 -12.36 18.06 -7.83
CA GLU A 215 -12.31 19.28 -8.66
C GLU A 215 -11.02 19.33 -9.49
N ASN A 216 -9.87 18.97 -8.91
CA ASN A 216 -8.61 18.88 -9.60
C ASN A 216 -8.66 17.91 -10.80
N ILE A 217 -9.24 16.71 -10.60
CA ILE A 217 -9.43 15.72 -11.66
C ILE A 217 -10.38 16.23 -12.74
N ARG A 218 -11.53 16.83 -12.35
CA ARG A 218 -12.51 17.39 -13.28
C ARG A 218 -11.91 18.49 -14.13
N GLN A 219 -11.18 19.43 -13.52
CA GLN A 219 -10.51 20.52 -14.22
C GLN A 219 -9.45 19.97 -15.20
N ALA A 220 -8.68 18.97 -14.78
CA ALA A 220 -7.68 18.35 -15.65
C ALA A 220 -8.29 17.66 -16.89
N LEU A 221 -9.47 17.04 -16.75
CA LEU A 221 -10.22 16.50 -17.89
C LEU A 221 -10.67 17.60 -18.84
N ASN A 222 -11.22 18.71 -18.31
CA ASN A 222 -11.66 19.85 -19.11
C ASN A 222 -10.50 20.52 -19.85
N ASP A 223 -9.34 20.61 -19.22
CA ASP A 223 -8.10 21.20 -19.78
C ASP A 223 -7.37 20.23 -20.74
N GLY A 224 -7.81 19.00 -20.87
CA GLY A 224 -7.12 17.97 -21.66
C GLY A 224 -5.78 17.48 -21.06
N LYS A 225 -5.53 17.76 -19.77
CA LYS A 225 -4.33 17.29 -19.05
C LYS A 225 -4.45 15.83 -18.62
N LEU A 226 -5.66 15.36 -18.40
CA LEU A 226 -6.03 13.98 -18.13
C LEU A 226 -7.05 13.55 -19.19
N THR A 227 -6.91 12.34 -19.70
CA THR A 227 -7.87 11.79 -20.66
C THR A 227 -8.91 10.93 -19.94
N MET A 228 -10.10 10.81 -20.53
CA MET A 228 -11.14 9.92 -20.01
C MET A 228 -10.70 8.45 -19.97
N ASP A 229 -9.84 8.04 -20.91
CA ASP A 229 -9.36 6.65 -20.95
C ASP A 229 -8.36 6.36 -19.83
N GLU A 230 -7.48 7.31 -19.48
CA GLU A 230 -6.61 7.19 -18.30
C GLU A 230 -7.43 7.08 -17.01
N LEU A 231 -8.46 7.92 -16.84
CA LEU A 231 -9.34 7.85 -15.66
C LEU A 231 -10.14 6.53 -15.62
N LYS A 232 -10.72 6.10 -16.74
CA LYS A 232 -11.44 4.81 -16.83
C LYS A 232 -10.54 3.64 -16.48
N ALA A 233 -9.28 3.65 -16.91
CA ALA A 233 -8.33 2.59 -16.57
C ALA A 233 -8.14 2.45 -15.05
N CYS A 234 -8.08 3.55 -14.31
CA CYS A 234 -8.03 3.55 -12.84
C CYS A 234 -9.33 2.98 -12.25
N VAL A 235 -10.49 3.47 -12.70
CA VAL A 235 -11.80 3.03 -12.22
C VAL A 235 -12.01 1.53 -12.44
N VAL A 236 -11.60 1.00 -13.60
CA VAL A 236 -11.72 -0.45 -13.91
C VAL A 236 -10.95 -1.29 -12.89
N ARG A 237 -9.74 -0.88 -12.49
CA ARG A 237 -8.95 -1.62 -11.49
C ARG A 237 -9.59 -1.56 -10.09
N ILE A 238 -10.17 -0.43 -9.72
CA ILE A 238 -10.93 -0.30 -8.46
C ILE A 238 -12.15 -1.22 -8.47
N ILE A 239 -12.95 -1.20 -9.54
CA ILE A 239 -14.15 -2.04 -9.67
C ILE A 239 -13.78 -3.52 -9.66
N ARG A 240 -12.72 -3.92 -10.39
CA ARG A 240 -12.23 -5.30 -10.39
C ARG A 240 -11.89 -5.75 -8.96
N LEU A 241 -11.13 -4.95 -8.22
CA LEU A 241 -10.81 -5.24 -6.83
C LEU A 241 -12.07 -5.37 -5.97
N ALA A 242 -13.02 -4.44 -6.09
CA ALA A 242 -14.26 -4.49 -5.33
C ALA A 242 -15.05 -5.79 -5.60
N LEU A 243 -15.15 -6.20 -6.85
CA LEU A 243 -15.81 -7.46 -7.22
C LEU A 243 -15.07 -8.71 -6.71
N GLU A 244 -13.73 -8.68 -6.69
CA GLU A 244 -12.92 -9.78 -6.15
C GLU A 244 -13.00 -9.86 -4.61
N CYS A 245 -13.23 -8.74 -3.95
CA CYS A 245 -13.36 -8.65 -2.49
C CYS A 245 -14.82 -8.78 -2.00
N GLU A 246 -15.78 -8.87 -2.93
CA GLU A 246 -17.19 -9.06 -2.57
C GLU A 246 -17.36 -10.42 -1.87
N VAL A 247 -17.66 -10.37 -0.57
CA VAL A 247 -18.01 -11.56 0.19
C VAL A 247 -19.43 -11.95 -0.22
N LYS A 248 -19.57 -13.04 -0.96
CA LYS A 248 -20.91 -13.60 -1.22
C LYS A 248 -21.48 -14.03 0.13
N GLU A 249 -22.58 -13.40 0.53
CA GLU A 249 -23.37 -13.89 1.63
C GLU A 249 -23.61 -15.39 1.42
N GLN A 250 -23.16 -16.20 2.36
CA GLN A 250 -23.49 -17.62 2.35
C GLN A 250 -24.96 -17.73 2.66
N ASN A 251 -25.78 -17.98 1.62
CA ASN A 251 -27.19 -18.33 1.77
C ASN A 251 -27.35 -19.71 2.42
#